data_0c757859220f3950e68056cab3bfaebc
#
_entry.id   0c757859220f3950e68056cab3bfaebc
#
_cell.length_a   1.000
_cell.length_b   1.000
_cell.length_c   1.000
_cell.angle_alpha   90.00
_cell.angle_beta   90.00
_cell.angle_gamma   90.00
#
_symmetry.space_group_name_H-M   'P 1'
#
loop_
_entity.id
_entity.type
_entity.pdbx_description
1 polymer ?
#
loop_
_entity_poly.entity_id
_entity_poly.type
_entity_poly.pdbx_seq_one_letter_code
_entity_poly.pdbx_strand_id
1 'polypeptide(L)'
;MLGNRGIYHKGWTAVTKHGTPWVLAGRKPVPLDDDVWELYDTSKDWSQANDLSKQMPEKLHELQRLWLIEATRYNVLPIDDRTVEKFNPDTAGRPVLIKGNTQLLFRGMGRLSENCVLSIKNKSHSVTAQIEVPESGAEGVIIAQGGNIGGWSLYAKNGKLKYCYNVVGVHHFYVEAAEALPAGEHQVRMEFAYAGGGLGKGGQVTLYVDANKVAEGTLPMTQAFIFSGDDGCDVGEDSAAPVSPDYSSRGNAFNGVVKGVQLAIAEAAEHVDQVIPPEEAIRIAMARQ
;
A
#
# COMPACT_ATOMS: atom_id res chain seq x y z
N MET A 1 2.61 -18.28 10.77
CA MET A 1 2.77 -16.85 10.41
C MET A 1 3.91 -16.29 11.23
N LEU A 2 4.80 -15.46 10.67
CA LEU A 2 5.95 -14.85 11.35
C LEU A 2 6.92 -15.86 11.99
N GLY A 3 7.11 -17.02 11.38
CA GLY A 3 7.93 -18.09 11.92
C GLY A 3 7.26 -18.96 13.00
N ASN A 4 6.13 -18.54 13.56
CA ASN A 4 5.38 -19.33 14.52
C ASN A 4 4.87 -20.63 13.88
N ARG A 5 5.04 -21.74 14.57
CA ARG A 5 4.73 -23.08 14.08
C ARG A 5 3.88 -23.82 15.10
N GLY A 6 3.08 -24.75 14.63
CA GLY A 6 2.32 -25.62 15.52
C GLY A 6 1.70 -26.78 14.76
N ILE A 7 1.44 -27.86 15.46
CA ILE A 7 0.74 -29.02 14.96
C ILE A 7 -0.16 -29.60 16.03
N TYR A 8 -1.34 -30.01 15.61
CA TYR A 8 -2.25 -30.81 16.41
C TYR A 8 -2.36 -32.20 15.82
N HIS A 9 -2.24 -33.23 16.65
CA HIS A 9 -2.44 -34.62 16.24
C HIS A 9 -2.96 -35.47 17.42
N LYS A 10 -4.14 -36.10 17.24
CA LYS A 10 -4.72 -37.07 18.17
C LYS A 10 -4.74 -36.62 19.64
N GLY A 11 -5.20 -35.39 19.89
CA GLY A 11 -5.29 -34.83 21.23
C GLY A 11 -4.01 -34.20 21.76
N TRP A 12 -2.94 -34.17 20.99
CA TRP A 12 -1.67 -33.54 21.34
C TRP A 12 -1.42 -32.31 20.49
N THR A 13 -0.89 -31.27 21.12
CA THR A 13 -0.46 -30.05 20.43
C THR A 13 1.01 -29.80 20.73
N ALA A 14 1.81 -29.57 19.69
CA ALA A 14 3.16 -29.03 19.81
C ALA A 14 3.19 -27.67 19.12
N VAL A 15 3.70 -26.65 19.82
CA VAL A 15 3.74 -25.26 19.32
C VAL A 15 5.09 -24.61 19.63
N THR A 16 5.47 -23.63 18.81
CA THR A 16 6.60 -22.77 19.12
C THR A 16 6.31 -21.34 18.72
N LYS A 17 6.69 -20.42 19.59
CA LYS A 17 6.61 -18.99 19.35
C LYS A 17 7.95 -18.49 18.83
N HIS A 18 7.96 -18.00 17.58
CA HIS A 18 9.09 -17.35 16.97
C HIS A 18 8.92 -15.82 16.96
N GLY A 19 7.78 -15.34 16.52
CA GLY A 19 7.51 -13.91 16.40
C GLY A 19 6.21 -13.48 17.06
N THR A 20 6.20 -12.25 17.56
CA THR A 20 4.98 -11.62 18.11
C THR A 20 4.42 -10.67 17.05
N PRO A 21 3.19 -10.90 16.55
CA PRO A 21 2.64 -10.15 15.41
C PRO A 21 2.58 -8.63 15.58
N TRP A 22 2.39 -8.16 16.80
CA TRP A 22 2.28 -6.73 17.12
C TRP A 22 3.61 -6.06 17.47
N VAL A 23 4.72 -6.80 17.53
CA VAL A 23 6.07 -6.24 17.70
C VAL A 23 6.68 -6.10 16.31
N LEU A 24 6.39 -5.00 15.63
CA LEU A 24 6.83 -4.77 14.25
C LEU A 24 8.23 -4.14 14.15
N ALA A 25 8.70 -3.48 15.21
CA ALA A 25 9.99 -2.78 15.20
C ALA A 25 10.87 -3.22 16.38
N GLY A 26 12.18 -3.14 16.18
CA GLY A 26 13.16 -3.44 17.24
C GLY A 26 13.34 -4.93 17.56
N ARG A 27 12.71 -5.83 16.83
CA ARG A 27 12.92 -7.27 16.97
C ARG A 27 14.31 -7.65 16.45
N LYS A 28 15.09 -8.31 17.27
CA LYS A 28 16.31 -8.98 16.79
C LYS A 28 15.90 -10.31 16.15
N PRO A 29 16.33 -10.59 14.93
CA PRO A 29 16.14 -11.91 14.33
C PRO A 29 16.76 -13.00 15.23
N VAL A 30 16.00 -14.04 15.50
CA VAL A 30 16.47 -15.25 16.19
C VAL A 30 16.45 -16.37 15.16
N PRO A 31 17.46 -17.24 15.07
CA PRO A 31 17.39 -18.39 14.19
C PRO A 31 16.17 -19.27 14.52
N LEU A 32 15.51 -19.78 13.50
CA LEU A 32 14.34 -20.66 13.66
C LEU A 32 14.67 -21.94 14.44
N ASP A 33 15.92 -22.37 14.41
CA ASP A 33 16.41 -23.56 15.12
C ASP A 33 16.55 -23.34 16.63
N ASP A 34 16.65 -22.08 17.07
CA ASP A 34 16.73 -21.71 18.48
C ASP A 34 15.34 -21.60 19.15
N ASP A 35 14.28 -21.83 18.40
CA ASP A 35 12.91 -21.73 18.92
C ASP A 35 12.62 -22.86 19.92
N VAL A 36 12.10 -22.47 21.07
CA VAL A 36 11.64 -23.42 22.10
C VAL A 36 10.25 -23.94 21.74
N TRP A 37 10.13 -25.24 21.69
CA TRP A 37 8.85 -25.92 21.48
C TRP A 37 8.23 -26.34 22.82
N GLU A 38 6.91 -26.17 22.89
CA GLU A 38 6.06 -26.57 24.00
C GLU A 38 5.15 -27.73 23.55
N LEU A 39 4.79 -28.61 24.50
CA LEU A 39 3.95 -29.78 24.24
C LEU A 39 2.77 -29.82 25.21
N TYR A 40 1.57 -30.07 24.68
CA TYR A 40 0.35 -30.10 25.46
C TYR A 40 -0.53 -31.32 25.13
N ASP A 41 -1.06 -31.99 26.17
CA ASP A 41 -2.12 -32.99 26.05
C ASP A 41 -3.49 -32.27 26.13
N THR A 42 -3.98 -31.80 24.99
CA THR A 42 -5.23 -31.03 24.92
C THR A 42 -6.48 -31.84 25.22
N SER A 43 -6.36 -33.16 25.33
CA SER A 43 -7.47 -34.01 25.82
C SER A 43 -7.73 -33.86 27.32
N LYS A 44 -6.70 -33.41 28.07
CA LYS A 44 -6.76 -33.19 29.54
C LYS A 44 -6.56 -31.72 29.90
N ASP A 45 -5.80 -30.99 29.11
CA ASP A 45 -5.45 -29.57 29.29
C ASP A 45 -5.73 -28.81 28.00
N TRP A 46 -7.01 -28.57 27.73
CA TRP A 46 -7.42 -27.84 26.52
C TRP A 46 -6.93 -26.39 26.50
N SER A 47 -6.66 -25.81 27.68
CA SER A 47 -6.15 -24.44 27.81
C SER A 47 -4.64 -24.31 27.58
N GLN A 48 -3.92 -25.44 27.44
CA GLN A 48 -2.48 -25.46 27.23
C GLN A 48 -1.72 -24.72 28.33
N ALA A 49 -2.10 -24.97 29.58
CA ALA A 49 -1.49 -24.34 30.76
C ALA A 49 -0.24 -25.08 31.25
N ASN A 50 -0.14 -26.39 30.96
CA ASN A 50 0.92 -27.26 31.50
C ASN A 50 1.79 -27.80 30.37
N ASP A 51 2.95 -27.20 30.16
CA ASP A 51 3.93 -27.64 29.18
C ASP A 51 4.59 -28.96 29.61
N LEU A 52 4.41 -30.00 28.80
CA LEU A 52 4.93 -31.35 28.99
C LEU A 52 6.21 -31.61 28.18
N SER A 53 6.78 -30.63 27.52
CA SER A 53 7.92 -30.79 26.61
C SER A 53 9.13 -31.45 27.28
N LYS A 54 9.42 -31.05 28.53
CA LYS A 54 10.54 -31.62 29.32
C LYS A 54 10.23 -32.99 29.90
N GLN A 55 8.95 -33.30 30.12
CA GLN A 55 8.52 -34.58 30.72
C GLN A 55 8.36 -35.66 29.65
N MET A 56 8.03 -35.26 28.44
CA MET A 56 7.73 -36.17 27.31
C MET A 56 8.48 -35.75 26.01
N PRO A 57 9.83 -35.72 26.06
CA PRO A 57 10.64 -35.27 24.93
C PRO A 57 10.46 -36.11 23.66
N GLU A 58 10.26 -37.42 23.81
CA GLU A 58 9.98 -38.34 22.71
C GLU A 58 8.69 -37.98 21.97
N LYS A 59 7.65 -37.63 22.72
CA LYS A 59 6.36 -37.23 22.16
C LYS A 59 6.47 -35.88 21.44
N LEU A 60 7.19 -34.94 22.03
CA LEU A 60 7.49 -33.68 21.36
C LEU A 60 8.22 -33.93 20.03
N HIS A 61 9.23 -34.76 20.05
CA HIS A 61 10.01 -35.06 18.84
C HIS A 61 9.19 -35.76 17.75
N GLU A 62 8.27 -36.65 18.14
CA GLU A 62 7.30 -37.25 17.22
C GLU A 62 6.48 -36.17 16.49
N LEU A 63 5.94 -35.18 17.24
CA LEU A 63 5.13 -34.13 16.66
C LEU A 63 5.94 -33.13 15.83
N GLN A 64 7.17 -32.84 16.22
CA GLN A 64 8.09 -32.00 15.42
C GLN A 64 8.36 -32.64 14.05
N ARG A 65 8.61 -33.95 14.02
CA ARG A 65 8.80 -34.69 12.75
C ARG A 65 7.53 -34.72 11.91
N LEU A 66 6.38 -34.93 12.55
CA LEU A 66 5.10 -34.88 11.86
C LEU A 66 4.84 -33.49 11.27
N TRP A 67 5.14 -32.44 12.04
CA TRP A 67 5.05 -31.08 11.54
C TRP A 67 5.91 -30.86 10.28
N LEU A 68 7.15 -31.36 10.27
CA LEU A 68 8.07 -31.22 9.15
C LEU A 68 7.55 -31.97 7.89
N ILE A 69 6.99 -33.17 8.08
CA ILE A 69 6.38 -33.94 7.00
C ILE A 69 5.22 -33.16 6.38
N GLU A 70 4.30 -32.66 7.20
CA GLU A 70 3.15 -31.91 6.72
C GLU A 70 3.55 -30.55 6.10
N ALA A 71 4.54 -29.86 6.70
CA ALA A 71 5.08 -28.62 6.18
C ALA A 71 5.71 -28.79 4.78
N THR A 72 6.38 -29.91 4.55
CA THR A 72 6.94 -30.27 3.23
C THR A 72 5.83 -30.59 2.25
N ARG A 73 4.85 -31.39 2.67
CA ARG A 73 3.71 -31.83 1.84
C ARG A 73 2.87 -30.68 1.34
N TYR A 74 2.68 -29.64 2.16
CA TYR A 74 1.82 -28.49 1.87
C TYR A 74 2.60 -27.23 1.47
N ASN A 75 3.86 -27.35 1.07
CA ASN A 75 4.70 -26.23 0.62
C ASN A 75 4.79 -25.08 1.63
N VAL A 76 4.85 -25.40 2.94
CA VAL A 76 5.06 -24.40 4.00
C VAL A 76 6.54 -23.98 4.07
N LEU A 77 7.45 -24.84 3.61
CA LEU A 77 8.88 -24.58 3.57
C LEU A 77 9.32 -23.95 2.23
N PRO A 78 10.31 -23.03 2.24
CA PRO A 78 11.00 -22.47 3.41
C PRO A 78 10.10 -21.54 4.20
N ILE A 79 10.31 -21.51 5.53
CA ILE A 79 9.57 -20.58 6.40
C ILE A 79 10.07 -19.16 6.16
N ASP A 80 9.14 -18.24 5.96
CA ASP A 80 9.39 -16.81 5.88
C ASP A 80 8.98 -16.14 7.20
N ASP A 81 9.95 -15.80 8.03
CA ASP A 81 9.78 -15.14 9.32
C ASP A 81 9.84 -13.61 9.25
N ARG A 82 10.11 -13.04 8.07
CA ARG A 82 10.09 -11.60 7.87
C ARG A 82 8.76 -11.00 8.31
N THR A 83 8.79 -9.76 8.79
CA THR A 83 7.62 -9.05 9.32
C THR A 83 7.07 -8.03 8.31
N VAL A 84 7.33 -6.77 8.54
CA VAL A 84 6.83 -5.65 7.71
C VAL A 84 7.43 -5.63 6.30
N GLU A 85 8.61 -6.19 6.12
CA GLU A 85 9.29 -6.28 4.84
C GLU A 85 8.48 -7.05 3.78
N LYS A 86 7.61 -7.97 4.24
CA LYS A 86 6.74 -8.75 3.34
C LYS A 86 5.72 -7.90 2.58
N PHE A 87 5.35 -6.77 3.15
CA PHE A 87 4.33 -5.91 2.56
C PHE A 87 4.85 -5.08 1.40
N ASN A 88 6.17 -4.87 1.31
CA ASN A 88 6.77 -4.18 0.18
C ASN A 88 7.42 -5.19 -0.78
N PRO A 89 6.93 -5.30 -2.04
CA PRO A 89 7.49 -6.25 -3.02
C PRO A 89 8.98 -6.05 -3.29
N ASP A 90 9.44 -4.80 -3.34
CA ASP A 90 10.83 -4.47 -3.62
C ASP A 90 11.76 -4.99 -2.51
N THR A 91 11.33 -4.84 -1.24
CA THR A 91 12.07 -5.30 -0.06
C THR A 91 11.96 -6.82 0.13
N ALA A 92 10.79 -7.38 -0.17
CA ALA A 92 10.53 -8.81 -0.02
C ALA A 92 11.13 -9.67 -1.13
N GLY A 93 11.52 -9.06 -2.26
CA GLY A 93 11.99 -9.79 -3.44
C GLY A 93 10.88 -10.58 -4.15
N ARG A 94 9.63 -10.15 -4.01
CA ARG A 94 8.50 -10.78 -4.71
C ARG A 94 8.45 -10.32 -6.16
N PRO A 95 7.89 -11.15 -7.07
CA PRO A 95 7.68 -10.72 -8.45
C PRO A 95 6.83 -9.44 -8.48
N VAL A 96 7.31 -8.44 -9.22
CA VAL A 96 6.57 -7.20 -9.48
C VAL A 96 5.62 -7.46 -10.65
N LEU A 97 4.33 -7.22 -10.48
CA LEU A 97 3.33 -7.40 -11.53
C LEU A 97 3.37 -6.26 -12.54
N ILE A 98 3.69 -5.06 -12.10
CA ILE A 98 3.80 -3.88 -12.96
C ILE A 98 5.26 -3.72 -13.40
N LYS A 99 5.48 -3.80 -14.70
CA LYS A 99 6.82 -3.67 -15.32
C LYS A 99 7.01 -2.23 -15.82
N GLY A 100 8.23 -1.73 -15.65
CA GLY A 100 8.61 -0.38 -16.07
C GLY A 100 8.37 0.67 -15.00
N ASN A 101 8.58 1.93 -15.41
CA ASN A 101 8.56 3.09 -14.51
C ASN A 101 7.27 3.91 -14.62
N THR A 102 6.32 3.48 -15.44
CA THR A 102 5.04 4.15 -15.67
C THR A 102 3.89 3.15 -15.65
N GLN A 103 2.73 3.60 -15.21
CA GLN A 103 1.48 2.86 -15.30
C GLN A 103 0.34 3.81 -15.64
N LEU A 104 -0.52 3.40 -16.56
CA LEU A 104 -1.71 4.14 -16.95
C LEU A 104 -2.95 3.48 -16.34
N LEU A 105 -3.76 4.28 -15.67
CA LEU A 105 -5.01 3.89 -15.01
C LEU A 105 -6.17 4.69 -15.60
N PHE A 106 -7.38 4.12 -15.57
CA PHE A 106 -8.56 4.71 -16.16
C PHE A 106 -9.72 4.80 -15.16
N ARG A 107 -10.61 5.76 -15.37
CA ARG A 107 -11.84 5.87 -14.60
C ARG A 107 -12.60 4.55 -14.56
N GLY A 108 -13.09 4.19 -13.37
CA GLY A 108 -13.77 2.94 -13.13
C GLY A 108 -12.85 1.78 -12.76
N MET A 109 -11.53 1.93 -12.87
CA MET A 109 -10.59 1.04 -12.21
C MET A 109 -10.68 1.32 -10.71
N GLY A 110 -11.18 0.35 -9.96
CA GLY A 110 -11.38 0.49 -8.52
C GLY A 110 -10.90 -0.71 -7.75
N ARG A 111 -10.54 -0.49 -6.48
CA ARG A 111 -10.05 -1.51 -5.54
C ARG A 111 -8.89 -2.34 -6.08
N LEU A 112 -8.04 -1.71 -6.88
CA LEU A 112 -6.81 -2.34 -7.37
C LEU A 112 -5.92 -2.62 -6.17
N SER A 113 -5.61 -3.90 -5.93
CA SER A 113 -4.72 -4.28 -4.84
C SER A 113 -3.34 -3.64 -5.01
N GLU A 114 -2.67 -3.38 -3.90
CA GLU A 114 -1.42 -2.60 -3.90
C GLU A 114 -0.32 -3.18 -4.81
N ASN A 115 -0.29 -4.50 -4.99
CA ASN A 115 0.65 -5.17 -5.90
C ASN A 115 0.28 -5.06 -7.39
N CYS A 116 -0.92 -4.59 -7.71
CA CYS A 116 -1.38 -4.27 -9.07
C CYS A 116 -1.18 -2.80 -9.45
N VAL A 117 -0.64 -1.99 -8.54
CA VAL A 117 -0.34 -0.58 -8.74
C VAL A 117 1.15 -0.34 -8.67
N LEU A 118 1.67 0.56 -9.51
CA LEU A 118 3.08 0.94 -9.52
C LEU A 118 3.51 1.42 -8.14
N SER A 119 4.52 0.76 -7.56
CA SER A 119 4.99 1.12 -6.21
C SER A 119 5.73 2.44 -6.22
N ILE A 120 5.10 3.45 -5.64
CA ILE A 120 5.65 4.82 -5.49
C ILE A 120 6.32 5.06 -4.13
N LYS A 121 6.32 4.06 -3.25
CA LYS A 121 6.90 4.18 -1.90
C LYS A 121 8.41 4.31 -1.95
N ASN A 122 8.95 5.21 -1.12
CA ASN A 122 10.39 5.48 -0.98
C ASN A 122 11.08 5.94 -2.27
N LYS A 123 10.32 6.60 -3.17
CA LYS A 123 10.79 7.02 -4.48
C LYS A 123 10.21 8.38 -4.85
N SER A 124 10.96 9.15 -5.63
CA SER A 124 10.41 10.30 -6.35
C SER A 124 9.42 9.78 -7.40
N HIS A 125 8.28 10.44 -7.52
CA HIS A 125 7.20 10.00 -8.40
C HIS A 125 6.29 11.15 -8.81
N SER A 126 5.48 10.90 -9.82
CA SER A 126 4.42 11.81 -10.23
C SER A 126 3.11 11.08 -10.48
N VAL A 127 2.03 11.80 -10.31
CA VAL A 127 0.65 11.40 -10.63
C VAL A 127 0.09 12.47 -11.55
N THR A 128 -0.14 12.12 -12.81
CA THR A 128 -0.64 13.05 -13.83
C THR A 128 -2.01 12.58 -14.30
N ALA A 129 -3.03 13.41 -14.18
CA ALA A 129 -4.39 13.09 -14.60
C ALA A 129 -4.87 14.05 -15.67
N GLN A 130 -5.53 13.50 -16.70
CA GLN A 130 -6.32 14.26 -17.68
C GLN A 130 -7.76 14.29 -17.19
N ILE A 131 -8.27 15.47 -16.92
CA ILE A 131 -9.61 15.69 -16.38
C ILE A 131 -10.42 16.68 -17.23
N GLU A 132 -11.73 16.58 -17.08
CA GLU A 132 -12.66 17.61 -17.60
C GLU A 132 -13.48 18.12 -16.42
N VAL A 133 -13.32 19.41 -16.14
CA VAL A 133 -13.96 20.11 -15.02
C VAL A 133 -15.30 20.68 -15.49
N PRO A 134 -16.43 20.39 -14.81
CA PRO A 134 -17.72 20.95 -15.18
C PRO A 134 -17.81 22.44 -14.85
N GLU A 135 -18.74 23.14 -15.52
CA GLU A 135 -19.05 24.57 -15.27
C GLU A 135 -19.48 24.83 -13.80
N SER A 136 -19.99 23.82 -13.12
CA SER A 136 -20.38 23.91 -11.71
C SER A 136 -19.20 23.92 -10.74
N GLY A 137 -17.96 23.80 -11.25
CA GLY A 137 -16.73 23.68 -10.45
C GLY A 137 -16.35 22.23 -10.16
N ALA A 138 -15.08 22.03 -9.82
CA ALA A 138 -14.51 20.72 -9.53
C ALA A 138 -14.77 20.28 -8.09
N GLU A 139 -15.24 19.05 -7.89
CA GLU A 139 -15.42 18.42 -6.57
C GLU A 139 -15.23 16.92 -6.68
N GLY A 140 -14.59 16.32 -5.69
CA GLY A 140 -14.43 14.86 -5.55
C GLY A 140 -13.08 14.32 -5.95
N VAL A 141 -12.92 12.99 -5.81
CA VAL A 141 -11.64 12.28 -5.90
C VAL A 141 -11.29 11.97 -7.36
N ILE A 142 -10.09 12.37 -7.76
CA ILE A 142 -9.51 12.07 -9.09
C ILE A 142 -8.85 10.70 -9.05
N ILE A 143 -8.03 10.44 -8.02
CA ILE A 143 -7.41 9.15 -7.73
C ILE A 143 -7.06 9.07 -6.25
N ALA A 144 -7.24 7.91 -5.65
CA ALA A 144 -6.79 7.59 -4.30
C ALA A 144 -6.13 6.22 -4.26
N GLN A 145 -5.21 6.04 -3.32
CA GLN A 145 -4.64 4.73 -3.00
C GLN A 145 -4.49 4.58 -1.49
N GLY A 146 -5.00 3.47 -0.95
CA GLY A 146 -5.06 3.22 0.48
C GLY A 146 -6.38 3.65 1.08
N GLY A 147 -6.39 4.02 2.35
CA GLY A 147 -7.60 4.35 3.10
C GLY A 147 -7.30 5.09 4.40
N ASN A 148 -8.19 4.97 5.39
CA ASN A 148 -8.08 5.74 6.61
C ASN A 148 -6.88 5.34 7.50
N ILE A 149 -6.30 4.15 7.30
CA ILE A 149 -5.09 3.70 8.01
C ILE A 149 -3.79 4.00 7.25
N GLY A 150 -3.89 4.69 6.10
CA GLY A 150 -2.73 5.14 5.34
C GLY A 150 -2.96 5.15 3.85
N GLY A 151 -2.34 6.11 3.18
CA GLY A 151 -2.50 6.26 1.74
C GLY A 151 -2.30 7.69 1.27
N TRP A 152 -2.72 7.95 0.04
CA TRP A 152 -2.69 9.27 -0.57
C TRP A 152 -3.89 9.46 -1.50
N SER A 153 -4.28 10.71 -1.69
CA SER A 153 -5.38 11.08 -2.59
C SER A 153 -5.11 12.41 -3.28
N LEU A 154 -5.37 12.45 -4.58
CA LEU A 154 -5.43 13.66 -5.39
C LEU A 154 -6.91 13.92 -5.73
N TYR A 155 -7.43 15.05 -5.32
CA TYR A 155 -8.86 15.36 -5.40
C TYR A 155 -9.12 16.84 -5.57
N ALA A 156 -10.35 17.21 -5.89
CA ALA A 156 -10.82 18.58 -5.85
C ALA A 156 -11.73 18.80 -4.63
N LYS A 157 -11.53 19.91 -3.93
CA LYS A 157 -12.36 20.34 -2.82
C LYS A 157 -12.66 21.84 -2.90
N ASN A 158 -13.95 22.21 -2.86
CA ASN A 158 -14.37 23.60 -3.01
C ASN A 158 -13.79 24.24 -4.30
N GLY A 159 -13.77 23.50 -5.38
CA GLY A 159 -13.20 23.90 -6.67
C GLY A 159 -11.69 23.79 -6.78
N LYS A 160 -10.93 23.60 -5.71
CA LYS A 160 -9.47 23.65 -5.69
C LYS A 160 -8.84 22.27 -5.78
N LEU A 161 -7.72 22.15 -6.53
CA LEU A 161 -6.92 20.96 -6.54
C LEU A 161 -6.23 20.78 -5.18
N LYS A 162 -6.34 19.58 -4.63
CA LYS A 162 -5.78 19.24 -3.32
C LYS A 162 -5.16 17.85 -3.32
N TYR A 163 -4.09 17.70 -2.57
CA TYR A 163 -3.42 16.43 -2.30
C TYR A 163 -3.42 16.17 -0.80
N CYS A 164 -3.75 14.95 -0.41
CA CYS A 164 -3.65 14.46 0.96
C CYS A 164 -2.72 13.26 1.01
N TYR A 165 -1.80 13.25 1.97
CA TYR A 165 -1.03 12.08 2.34
C TYR A 165 -1.33 11.70 3.78
N ASN A 166 -1.86 10.48 3.96
CA ASN A 166 -2.25 9.93 5.25
C ASN A 166 -1.17 8.96 5.73
N VAL A 167 -0.60 9.22 6.91
CA VAL A 167 0.37 8.33 7.56
C VAL A 167 -0.31 7.62 8.72
N VAL A 168 -0.56 6.33 8.57
CA VAL A 168 -1.13 5.39 9.53
C VAL A 168 -2.40 5.87 10.25
N GLY A 169 -3.19 6.74 9.61
CA GLY A 169 -4.41 7.31 10.19
C GLY A 169 -4.19 8.34 11.31
N VAL A 170 -2.93 8.67 11.60
CA VAL A 170 -2.56 9.58 12.70
C VAL A 170 -2.21 10.98 12.17
N HIS A 171 -1.50 11.03 11.05
CA HIS A 171 -1.07 12.30 10.46
C HIS A 171 -1.60 12.43 9.05
N HIS A 172 -2.27 13.56 8.77
CA HIS A 172 -2.71 13.94 7.44
C HIS A 172 -1.97 15.21 7.03
N PHE A 173 -1.22 15.11 5.93
CA PHE A 173 -0.49 16.24 5.35
C PHE A 173 -1.20 16.67 4.07
N TYR A 174 -1.37 17.98 3.89
CA TYR A 174 -2.12 18.55 2.79
C TYR A 174 -1.28 19.51 1.99
N VAL A 175 -1.50 19.49 0.67
CA VAL A 175 -1.07 20.56 -0.25
C VAL A 175 -2.27 20.96 -1.09
N GLU A 176 -2.62 22.24 -1.10
CA GLU A 176 -3.82 22.77 -1.73
C GLU A 176 -3.48 23.95 -2.63
N ALA A 177 -4.05 23.96 -3.84
CA ALA A 177 -3.93 25.09 -4.75
C ALA A 177 -4.65 26.35 -4.20
N ALA A 178 -4.08 27.52 -4.45
CA ALA A 178 -4.65 28.77 -4.00
C ALA A 178 -5.97 29.10 -4.74
N GLU A 179 -6.03 28.76 -6.03
CA GLU A 179 -7.15 29.08 -6.93
C GLU A 179 -7.94 27.84 -7.31
N ALA A 180 -9.20 28.06 -7.71
CA ALA A 180 -10.06 27.01 -8.21
C ALA A 180 -9.61 26.56 -9.61
N LEU A 181 -9.85 25.28 -9.92
CA LEU A 181 -9.68 24.72 -11.26
C LEU A 181 -10.70 25.38 -12.21
N PRO A 182 -10.26 25.92 -13.34
CA PRO A 182 -11.19 26.42 -14.36
C PRO A 182 -12.07 25.30 -14.90
N ALA A 183 -13.22 25.66 -15.50
CA ALA A 183 -14.02 24.70 -16.26
C ALA A 183 -13.33 24.33 -17.58
N GLY A 184 -13.52 23.09 -18.03
CA GLY A 184 -12.96 22.60 -19.28
C GLY A 184 -11.93 21.46 -19.08
N GLU A 185 -11.19 21.19 -20.15
CA GLU A 185 -10.15 20.12 -20.13
C GLU A 185 -8.86 20.63 -19.55
N HIS A 186 -8.33 19.90 -18.56
CA HIS A 186 -7.09 20.23 -17.88
C HIS A 186 -6.23 19.01 -17.62
N GLN A 187 -4.93 19.22 -17.58
CA GLN A 187 -3.99 18.28 -17.00
C GLN A 187 -3.63 18.74 -15.59
N VAL A 188 -3.95 17.92 -14.59
CA VAL A 188 -3.48 18.13 -13.21
C VAL A 188 -2.36 17.15 -12.89
N ARG A 189 -1.35 17.62 -12.16
CA ARG A 189 -0.19 16.81 -11.83
C ARG A 189 0.25 17.06 -10.40
N MET A 190 0.56 15.99 -9.68
CA MET A 190 1.28 15.98 -8.42
C MET A 190 2.67 15.39 -8.66
N GLU A 191 3.70 16.07 -8.21
CA GLU A 191 5.07 15.58 -8.15
C GLU A 191 5.51 15.46 -6.69
N PHE A 192 6.20 14.37 -6.40
CA PHE A 192 6.84 14.15 -5.11
C PHE A 192 8.34 13.91 -5.30
N ALA A 193 9.14 14.83 -4.79
CA ALA A 193 10.59 14.71 -4.73
C ALA A 193 10.99 14.08 -3.40
N TYR A 194 11.33 12.80 -3.41
CA TYR A 194 11.71 12.04 -2.22
C TYR A 194 13.05 12.50 -1.67
N ALA A 195 13.13 12.77 -0.37
CA ALA A 195 14.36 13.29 0.24
C ALA A 195 15.52 12.27 0.30
N GLY A 196 15.25 10.97 0.01
CA GLY A 196 16.26 9.91 0.05
C GLY A 196 16.69 9.54 1.47
N GLY A 197 17.79 8.83 1.58
CA GLY A 197 18.40 8.52 2.89
C GLY A 197 17.69 7.41 3.68
N GLY A 198 16.98 6.49 3.03
CA GLY A 198 16.35 5.32 3.66
C GLY A 198 14.85 5.24 3.43
N LEU A 199 14.18 4.38 4.18
CA LEU A 199 12.75 4.11 4.04
C LEU A 199 11.90 5.12 4.83
N GLY A 200 10.70 5.44 4.33
CA GLY A 200 9.71 6.27 5.03
C GLY A 200 10.10 7.73 5.21
N LYS A 201 11.09 8.22 4.46
CA LYS A 201 11.50 9.63 4.51
C LYS A 201 10.47 10.52 3.85
N GLY A 202 10.50 11.78 4.21
CA GLY A 202 9.65 12.81 3.61
C GLY A 202 10.15 13.28 2.25
N GLY A 203 9.62 14.41 1.83
CA GLY A 203 9.98 15.05 0.57
C GLY A 203 9.12 16.25 0.26
N GLN A 204 9.35 16.82 -0.91
CA GLN A 204 8.62 17.99 -1.42
C GLN A 204 7.50 17.53 -2.35
N VAL A 205 6.30 18.02 -2.12
CA VAL A 205 5.15 17.87 -3.03
C VAL A 205 4.96 19.16 -3.81
N THR A 206 4.73 19.05 -5.12
CA THR A 206 4.37 20.19 -5.96
C THR A 206 3.13 19.84 -6.78
N LEU A 207 2.15 20.74 -6.85
CA LEU A 207 0.96 20.61 -7.67
C LEU A 207 1.04 21.53 -8.90
N TYR A 208 0.59 21.00 -10.03
CA TYR A 208 0.54 21.71 -11.30
C TYR A 208 -0.85 21.58 -11.94
N VAL A 209 -1.24 22.63 -12.66
CA VAL A 209 -2.38 22.64 -13.59
C VAL A 209 -1.87 23.17 -14.92
N ASP A 210 -2.02 22.38 -15.98
CA ASP A 210 -1.56 22.71 -17.35
C ASP A 210 -0.09 23.19 -17.36
N ALA A 211 0.80 22.41 -16.69
CA ALA A 211 2.22 22.69 -16.49
C ALA A 211 2.53 23.91 -15.59
N ASN A 212 1.53 24.68 -15.13
CA ASN A 212 1.76 25.80 -14.22
C ASN A 212 1.77 25.29 -12.76
N LYS A 213 2.80 25.62 -12.01
CA LYS A 213 2.87 25.32 -10.57
C LYS A 213 1.79 26.14 -9.83
N VAL A 214 0.91 25.45 -9.10
CA VAL A 214 -0.20 26.05 -8.36
C VAL A 214 -0.09 25.92 -6.85
N ALA A 215 0.71 24.94 -6.36
CA ALA A 215 0.99 24.79 -4.94
C ALA A 215 2.26 23.98 -4.70
N GLU A 216 2.80 24.11 -3.49
CA GLU A 216 3.87 23.25 -2.99
C GLU A 216 3.76 23.06 -1.48
N GLY A 217 4.32 21.96 -0.97
CA GLY A 217 4.37 21.67 0.45
C GLY A 217 5.34 20.54 0.76
N THR A 218 5.66 20.36 2.03
CA THR A 218 6.59 19.34 2.49
C THR A 218 5.87 18.25 3.25
N LEU A 219 6.16 16.99 2.92
CA LEU A 219 5.81 15.84 3.74
C LEU A 219 7.00 15.52 4.65
N PRO A 220 6.85 15.57 5.98
CA PRO A 220 7.96 15.25 6.89
C PRO A 220 8.31 13.76 6.91
N MET A 221 7.35 12.89 6.54
CA MET A 221 7.50 11.43 6.51
C MET A 221 6.52 10.80 5.54
N THR A 222 6.80 9.55 5.13
CA THR A 222 5.91 8.73 4.29
C THR A 222 5.81 7.30 4.82
N GLN A 223 4.85 6.52 4.31
CA GLN A 223 4.76 5.10 4.61
C GLN A 223 5.73 4.29 3.74
N ALA A 224 6.54 3.46 4.41
CA ALA A 224 7.64 2.75 3.78
C ALA A 224 7.23 1.46 3.07
N PHE A 225 6.21 0.75 3.58
CA PHE A 225 5.97 -0.65 3.22
C PHE A 225 4.63 -0.89 2.53
N ILE A 226 3.55 -0.43 3.11
CA ILE A 226 2.18 -0.63 2.60
C ILE A 226 1.32 0.58 2.95
N PHE A 227 0.36 0.93 2.11
CA PHE A 227 -0.64 1.94 2.42
C PHE A 227 -1.81 1.35 3.21
N SER A 228 -2.40 0.28 2.68
CA SER A 228 -3.47 -0.46 3.35
C SER A 228 -3.43 -1.93 2.95
N GLY A 229 -3.92 -2.81 3.84
CA GLY A 229 -4.10 -4.23 3.55
C GLY A 229 -5.40 -4.53 2.81
N ASP A 230 -6.41 -3.67 2.99
CA ASP A 230 -7.79 -3.92 2.54
C ASP A 230 -8.26 -2.91 1.49
N ASP A 231 -7.80 -1.66 1.60
CA ASP A 231 -8.13 -0.60 0.66
C ASP A 231 -7.16 -0.62 -0.52
N GLY A 232 -7.69 -0.44 -1.71
CA GLY A 232 -6.95 -0.50 -2.96
C GLY A 232 -6.60 0.87 -3.52
N CYS A 233 -6.40 0.90 -4.85
CA CYS A 233 -6.33 2.14 -5.61
C CYS A 233 -7.58 2.28 -6.46
N ASP A 234 -8.17 3.47 -6.42
CA ASP A 234 -9.40 3.83 -7.12
C ASP A 234 -9.18 5.06 -8.00
N VAL A 235 -9.78 5.06 -9.20
CA VAL A 235 -9.72 6.17 -10.15
C VAL A 235 -11.10 6.77 -10.37
N GLY A 236 -11.23 8.06 -10.02
CA GLY A 236 -12.46 8.82 -10.13
C GLY A 236 -13.33 8.81 -8.88
N GLU A 237 -12.94 8.07 -7.86
CA GLU A 237 -13.57 8.02 -6.53
C GLU A 237 -12.59 7.42 -5.51
N ASP A 238 -12.99 7.36 -4.24
CA ASP A 238 -12.35 6.62 -3.15
C ASP A 238 -13.43 5.70 -2.55
N SER A 239 -13.46 4.45 -3.01
CA SER A 239 -14.63 3.57 -2.87
C SER A 239 -14.73 2.81 -1.55
N ALA A 240 -13.70 2.88 -0.69
CA ALA A 240 -13.66 2.15 0.58
C ALA A 240 -13.57 3.11 1.78
N ALA A 241 -12.59 2.92 2.66
CA ALA A 241 -12.35 3.86 3.74
C ALA A 241 -11.62 5.10 3.19
N PRO A 242 -12.09 6.33 3.46
CA PRO A 242 -11.51 7.52 2.86
C PRO A 242 -10.08 7.76 3.32
N VAL A 243 -9.20 8.08 2.38
CA VAL A 243 -7.81 8.49 2.69
C VAL A 243 -7.79 9.81 3.46
N SER A 244 -8.70 10.72 3.13
CA SER A 244 -8.77 12.05 3.73
C SER A 244 -10.10 12.26 4.46
N PRO A 245 -10.07 12.92 5.64
CA PRO A 245 -11.30 13.35 6.32
C PRO A 245 -12.06 14.48 5.59
N ASP A 246 -11.50 15.04 4.52
CA ASP A 246 -12.15 16.10 3.73
C ASP A 246 -13.38 15.62 2.96
N TYR A 247 -13.52 14.33 2.78
CA TYR A 247 -14.65 13.70 2.10
C TYR A 247 -15.09 12.43 2.82
N SER A 248 -16.33 12.03 2.62
CA SER A 248 -16.86 10.81 3.23
C SER A 248 -16.64 9.59 2.31
N SER A 249 -16.86 8.38 2.86
CA SER A 249 -16.75 7.11 2.12
C SER A 249 -17.81 6.94 0.99
N ARG A 250 -18.75 7.85 0.88
CA ARG A 250 -19.80 7.84 -0.16
C ARG A 250 -19.97 9.23 -0.74
N GLY A 251 -20.27 9.27 -2.04
CA GLY A 251 -20.53 10.54 -2.74
C GLY A 251 -19.28 11.39 -2.93
N ASN A 252 -18.10 10.78 -2.93
CA ASN A 252 -16.83 11.45 -3.15
C ASN A 252 -16.31 11.33 -4.59
N ALA A 253 -17.08 10.73 -5.49
CA ALA A 253 -16.70 10.62 -6.88
C ALA A 253 -16.47 12.00 -7.51
N PHE A 254 -15.46 12.11 -8.38
CA PHE A 254 -15.20 13.32 -9.14
C PHE A 254 -16.40 13.67 -10.02
N ASN A 255 -16.92 14.86 -9.85
CA ASN A 255 -18.15 15.32 -10.53
C ASN A 255 -17.95 15.64 -12.02
N GLY A 256 -16.70 15.72 -12.48
CA GLY A 256 -16.34 15.84 -13.89
C GLY A 256 -15.95 14.50 -14.52
N VAL A 257 -15.06 14.53 -15.52
CA VAL A 257 -14.55 13.33 -16.19
C VAL A 257 -13.06 13.15 -15.87
N VAL A 258 -12.68 11.96 -15.40
CA VAL A 258 -11.26 11.53 -15.35
C VAL A 258 -11.00 10.71 -16.62
N LYS A 259 -10.24 11.25 -17.57
CA LYS A 259 -9.95 10.57 -18.84
C LYS A 259 -8.90 9.48 -18.68
N GLY A 260 -7.91 9.71 -17.81
CA GLY A 260 -6.86 8.78 -17.48
C GLY A 260 -5.90 9.37 -16.45
N VAL A 261 -5.19 8.51 -15.74
CA VAL A 261 -4.19 8.88 -14.74
C VAL A 261 -2.92 8.08 -15.00
N GLN A 262 -1.80 8.77 -15.12
CA GLN A 262 -0.47 8.16 -15.25
C GLN A 262 0.29 8.28 -13.94
N LEU A 263 0.75 7.15 -13.43
CA LEU A 263 1.77 7.08 -12.38
C LEU A 263 3.13 6.94 -13.03
N ALA A 264 4.14 7.67 -12.54
CA ALA A 264 5.52 7.57 -13.02
C ALA A 264 6.50 7.65 -11.85
N ILE A 265 7.59 6.87 -11.90
CA ILE A 265 8.65 6.84 -10.87
C ILE A 265 10.02 7.10 -11.49
N ALA A 266 10.99 7.51 -10.66
CA ALA A 266 12.38 7.82 -11.01
C ALA A 266 12.50 8.93 -12.07
N GLU A 267 13.43 8.81 -13.00
CA GLU A 267 13.72 9.81 -14.05
C GLU A 267 12.47 10.22 -14.85
N ALA A 268 11.51 9.30 -15.03
CA ALA A 268 10.25 9.60 -15.69
C ALA A 268 9.35 10.57 -14.89
N ALA A 269 9.65 10.80 -13.61
CA ALA A 269 8.88 11.71 -12.76
C ALA A 269 9.46 13.14 -12.70
N GLU A 270 10.68 13.34 -13.14
CA GLU A 270 11.45 14.60 -12.96
C GLU A 270 11.19 15.66 -14.03
N HIS A 271 10.41 15.36 -15.08
CA HIS A 271 10.15 16.31 -16.16
C HIS A 271 8.81 17.02 -15.99
N VAL A 272 8.87 18.28 -15.57
CA VAL A 272 7.70 19.15 -15.35
C VAL A 272 6.83 19.33 -16.62
N ASP A 273 7.45 19.24 -17.79
CA ASP A 273 6.81 19.46 -19.10
C ASP A 273 6.25 18.17 -19.74
N GLN A 274 6.28 17.04 -19.03
CA GLN A 274 5.70 15.80 -19.58
C GLN A 274 4.17 15.83 -19.50
N VAL A 275 3.61 16.51 -20.47
CA VAL A 275 2.27 16.20 -20.99
C VAL A 275 2.23 14.70 -21.30
N ILE A 276 1.16 14.00 -20.97
CA ILE A 276 0.95 12.62 -21.45
C ILE A 276 1.31 12.61 -22.95
N PRO A 277 2.29 11.81 -23.40
CA PRO A 277 2.73 11.86 -24.77
C PRO A 277 1.56 11.64 -25.73
N PRO A 278 1.54 12.24 -26.92
CA PRO A 278 0.44 12.07 -27.89
C PRO A 278 0.11 10.60 -28.17
N GLU A 279 1.10 9.72 -28.19
CA GLU A 279 0.94 8.28 -28.36
C GLU A 279 0.17 7.64 -27.19
N GLU A 280 0.43 8.08 -25.97
CA GLU A 280 -0.27 7.64 -24.78
C GLU A 280 -1.69 8.24 -24.71
N ALA A 281 -1.88 9.47 -25.15
CA ALA A 281 -3.18 10.09 -25.31
C ALA A 281 -4.05 9.34 -26.33
N ILE A 282 -3.45 8.89 -27.45
CA ILE A 282 -4.10 8.03 -28.45
C ILE A 282 -4.48 6.68 -27.84
N ARG A 283 -3.59 6.07 -27.05
CA ARG A 283 -3.85 4.79 -26.36
C ARG A 283 -5.00 4.91 -25.37
N ILE A 284 -5.07 6.02 -24.64
CA ILE A 284 -6.20 6.38 -23.76
C ILE A 284 -7.50 6.50 -24.57
N ALA A 285 -7.45 7.19 -25.69
CA ALA A 285 -8.63 7.38 -26.55
C ALA A 285 -9.11 6.05 -27.17
N MET A 286 -8.20 5.19 -27.61
CA MET A 286 -8.52 3.87 -28.14
C MET A 286 -9.08 2.90 -27.13
N ALA A 287 -8.65 2.97 -25.87
CA ALA A 287 -9.17 2.13 -24.78
C ALA A 287 -10.60 2.52 -24.35
N ARG A 288 -11.15 3.61 -24.91
CA ARG A 288 -12.51 4.14 -24.61
C ARG A 288 -13.54 3.77 -25.66
N GLN A 289 -13.15 3.15 -26.77
CA GLN A 289 -14.05 2.61 -27.80
C GLN A 289 -14.42 1.16 -27.51
#